data_16a63f780197dd35a8ee3e2d5385e212
#
_entry.id   16a63f780197dd35a8ee3e2d5385e212
#
_cell.length_a   1.000
_cell.length_b   1.000
_cell.length_c   1.000
_cell.angle_alpha   90.00
_cell.angle_beta   90.00
_cell.angle_gamma   90.00
#
_symmetry.space_group_name_H-M   'P 1'
#
loop_
_entity.id
_entity.type
_entity.pdbx_description
1 polymer ?
#
loop_
_entity_poly.entity_id
_entity_poly.type
_entity_poly.pdbx_seq_one_letter_code
_entity_poly.pdbx_strand_id
1 'polypeptide(L)'
;MGKENWISKIQEHEAQHSSQGMQDGVIDFISQQIDISNNYCIEFGYDATNWDDCLPNTKYLVHERKWDYLLIDGNCHNPDINLYQHFITSENICELFEKYDVPKKPGYISIDLDSTDIWVTDALLKNYSPSFFSVELNPNFPIDAAMAFPNDKDEFWHNDRVMGSSLKALSMMAKNHGYSLVYAGCYSTAKHHDAFFVRDDLIEMSHVPSLESFANTHVPLHAVCVNRRENIYLNYAVWLETKDVQKSRDAVPKEWKKHISGTVFQRLSIKRKRLMHKLSHRLRRKRKMLN
;
A
#
# COMPACT_ATOMS: atom_id res chain seq x y z
N MET A 1 26.25 25.46 2.12
CA MET A 1 26.41 24.10 2.63
C MET A 1 25.19 23.34 2.18
N GLY A 2 25.33 22.29 1.35
CA GLY A 2 24.19 21.44 0.95
C GLY A 2 23.57 20.79 2.17
N LYS A 3 22.25 20.66 2.18
CA LYS A 3 21.56 19.87 3.24
C LYS A 3 22.12 18.44 3.22
N GLU A 4 22.32 17.86 4.38
CA GLU A 4 22.78 16.47 4.49
C GLU A 4 21.80 15.54 3.76
N ASN A 5 22.31 14.51 3.06
CA ASN A 5 21.48 13.53 2.37
C ASN A 5 20.87 12.54 3.39
N TRP A 6 19.79 12.95 4.01
CA TRP A 6 19.06 12.11 4.96
C TRP A 6 18.37 10.90 4.29
N ILE A 7 18.02 11.00 2.99
CA ILE A 7 17.35 9.91 2.26
C ILE A 7 18.22 8.64 2.27
N SER A 8 19.53 8.77 2.12
CA SER A 8 20.44 7.62 2.16
C SER A 8 20.52 6.91 3.52
N LYS A 9 20.00 7.54 4.58
CA LYS A 9 20.02 7.01 5.96
C LYS A 9 18.71 6.37 6.39
N ILE A 10 17.63 6.42 5.58
CA ILE A 10 16.31 5.93 5.96
C ILE A 10 16.37 4.49 6.45
N GLN A 11 17.11 3.61 5.79
CA GLN A 11 17.24 2.21 6.18
C GLN A 11 17.79 2.01 7.60
N GLU A 12 18.64 2.91 8.08
CA GLU A 12 19.21 2.85 9.44
C GLU A 12 18.18 3.14 10.52
N HIS A 13 17.03 3.71 10.13
CA HIS A 13 15.92 4.07 11.01
C HIS A 13 14.73 3.11 10.92
N GLU A 14 14.88 1.98 10.23
CA GLU A 14 13.90 0.90 10.31
C GLU A 14 13.76 0.43 11.77
N ALA A 15 12.58 0.60 12.33
CA ALA A 15 12.27 0.17 13.70
C ALA A 15 10.79 -0.17 13.81
N GLN A 16 10.49 -1.23 14.54
CA GLN A 16 9.13 -1.65 14.88
C GLN A 16 8.77 -1.15 16.26
N HIS A 17 7.95 -0.12 16.36
CA HIS A 17 7.38 0.37 17.62
C HIS A 17 5.95 -0.16 17.82
N SER A 18 5.12 -0.06 16.77
CA SER A 18 3.70 -0.42 16.77
C SER A 18 3.19 -0.99 15.46
N SER A 19 3.89 -0.82 14.34
CA SER A 19 3.48 -1.32 13.02
C SER A 19 3.70 -2.83 12.84
N GLN A 20 3.17 -3.41 11.76
CA GLN A 20 3.35 -4.83 11.43
C GLN A 20 4.81 -5.20 11.11
N GLY A 21 5.56 -4.26 10.57
CA GLY A 21 6.97 -4.38 10.24
C GLY A 21 7.79 -3.26 10.90
N MET A 22 8.67 -2.64 10.14
CA MET A 22 9.56 -1.58 10.59
C MET A 22 9.15 -0.20 10.03
N GLN A 23 7.89 -0.06 9.60
CA GLN A 23 7.39 1.13 8.91
C GLN A 23 7.39 2.36 9.79
N ASP A 24 6.93 2.24 11.03
CA ASP A 24 6.76 3.37 11.94
C ASP A 24 8.08 4.06 12.33
N GLY A 25 9.20 3.34 12.36
CA GLY A 25 10.52 3.95 12.50
C GLY A 25 10.89 4.81 11.28
N VAL A 26 10.63 4.30 10.07
CA VAL A 26 10.83 5.04 8.81
C VAL A 26 9.91 6.26 8.73
N ILE A 27 8.63 6.10 9.07
CA ILE A 27 7.63 7.18 9.07
C ILE A 27 8.04 8.28 10.04
N ASP A 28 8.41 7.91 11.27
CA ASP A 28 8.88 8.87 12.26
C ASP A 28 10.13 9.62 11.80
N PHE A 29 11.10 8.90 11.24
CA PHE A 29 12.32 9.52 10.73
C PHE A 29 12.04 10.51 9.59
N ILE A 30 11.28 10.10 8.56
CA ILE A 30 10.93 10.99 7.44
C ILE A 30 10.22 12.25 7.98
N SER A 31 9.27 12.08 8.90
CA SER A 31 8.50 13.19 9.47
C SER A 31 9.37 14.26 10.14
N GLN A 32 10.55 13.90 10.61
CA GLN A 32 11.50 14.81 11.25
C GLN A 32 12.50 15.47 10.27
N GLN A 33 12.59 14.97 9.03
CA GLN A 33 13.55 15.48 8.04
C GLN A 33 12.97 16.53 7.11
N ILE A 34 11.63 16.60 7.00
CA ILE A 34 10.94 17.49 6.07
C ILE A 34 10.08 18.52 6.83
N ASP A 35 9.80 19.64 6.16
CA ASP A 35 8.93 20.67 6.72
C ASP A 35 7.46 20.28 6.56
N ILE A 36 6.84 19.85 7.65
CA ILE A 36 5.44 19.42 7.70
C ILE A 36 4.58 20.56 8.23
N SER A 37 3.71 21.07 7.37
CA SER A 37 2.81 22.20 7.70
C SER A 37 1.63 21.79 8.59
N ASN A 38 1.30 20.50 8.69
CA ASN A 38 0.16 20.00 9.44
C ASN A 38 0.43 18.60 9.98
N ASN A 39 0.46 18.47 11.29
CA ASN A 39 0.66 17.20 12.01
C ASN A 39 -0.63 16.38 12.03
N TYR A 40 -1.11 15.98 10.86
CA TYR A 40 -2.30 15.18 10.66
C TYR A 40 -1.95 13.94 9.85
N CYS A 41 -2.35 12.76 10.33
CA CYS A 41 -2.11 11.49 9.61
C CYS A 41 -3.42 10.73 9.35
N ILE A 42 -3.41 9.95 8.28
CA ILE A 42 -4.55 9.10 7.89
C ILE A 42 -4.05 7.68 7.65
N GLU A 43 -4.87 6.69 8.02
CA GLU A 43 -4.60 5.29 7.70
C GLU A 43 -5.82 4.61 7.10
N PHE A 44 -5.60 3.86 6.02
CA PHE A 44 -6.58 2.99 5.37
C PHE A 44 -6.26 1.53 5.69
N GLY A 45 -7.28 0.67 5.83
CA GLY A 45 -7.09 -0.75 6.11
C GLY A 45 -6.69 -1.02 7.57
N TYR A 46 -7.32 -0.35 8.51
CA TYR A 46 -6.97 -0.43 9.93
C TYR A 46 -7.22 -1.83 10.56
N ASP A 47 -8.19 -2.58 10.06
CA ASP A 47 -8.56 -3.99 10.37
C ASP A 47 -8.71 -4.34 11.88
N ALA A 48 -9.08 -3.37 12.72
CA ALA A 48 -9.38 -3.59 14.14
C ALA A 48 -10.38 -2.54 14.67
N THR A 49 -10.86 -2.73 15.90
CA THR A 49 -11.78 -1.77 16.54
C THR A 49 -11.15 -0.96 17.67
N ASN A 50 -9.88 -1.19 17.97
CA ASN A 50 -9.12 -0.45 18.96
C ASN A 50 -7.61 -0.47 18.62
N TRP A 51 -6.82 0.36 19.30
CA TRP A 51 -5.39 0.49 19.06
C TRP A 51 -4.53 -0.71 19.51
N ASP A 52 -5.07 -1.59 20.33
CA ASP A 52 -4.30 -2.70 20.92
C ASP A 52 -4.46 -4.01 20.13
N ASP A 53 -5.50 -4.08 19.30
CA ASP A 53 -5.80 -5.29 18.51
C ASP A 53 -5.19 -5.29 17.11
N CYS A 54 -4.51 -4.21 16.70
CA CYS A 54 -3.85 -4.09 15.41
C CYS A 54 -2.43 -3.49 15.53
N LEU A 55 -1.73 -3.47 14.42
CA LEU A 55 -0.36 -2.99 14.30
C LEU A 55 -0.29 -1.88 13.22
N PRO A 56 -0.96 -0.73 13.44
CA PRO A 56 -1.07 0.30 12.42
C PRO A 56 0.21 1.11 12.26
N ASN A 57 0.41 1.64 11.06
CA ASN A 57 1.56 2.47 10.71
C ASN A 57 1.52 3.85 11.39
N THR A 58 0.31 4.38 11.69
CA THR A 58 0.14 5.73 12.26
C THR A 58 0.19 5.78 13.78
N LYS A 59 0.07 4.64 14.49
CA LYS A 59 -0.03 4.61 15.96
C LYS A 59 1.08 5.38 16.66
N TYR A 60 2.32 5.27 16.20
CA TYR A 60 3.46 5.98 16.78
C TYR A 60 3.33 7.50 16.64
N LEU A 61 2.95 8.00 15.46
CA LEU A 61 2.70 9.43 15.25
C LEU A 61 1.57 9.95 16.15
N VAL A 62 0.48 9.19 16.29
CA VAL A 62 -0.66 9.58 17.13
C VAL A 62 -0.31 9.57 18.62
N HIS A 63 0.27 8.47 19.12
CA HIS A 63 0.47 8.29 20.55
C HIS A 63 1.71 9.00 21.08
N GLU A 64 2.83 9.02 20.32
CA GLU A 64 4.10 9.59 20.77
C GLU A 64 4.31 11.01 20.25
N ARG A 65 3.96 11.28 18.97
CA ARG A 65 4.12 12.60 18.35
C ARG A 65 2.91 13.52 18.48
N LYS A 66 1.76 12.98 19.01
CA LYS A 66 0.51 13.72 19.25
C LYS A 66 -0.07 14.35 18.01
N TRP A 67 0.02 13.64 16.89
CA TRP A 67 -0.62 14.07 15.64
C TRP A 67 -2.13 13.86 15.69
N ASP A 68 -2.87 14.75 15.08
CA ASP A 68 -4.28 14.53 14.74
C ASP A 68 -4.40 13.44 13.68
N TYR A 69 -5.53 12.75 13.62
CA TYR A 69 -5.65 11.59 12.76
C TYR A 69 -7.07 11.25 12.32
N LEU A 70 -7.16 10.44 11.26
CA LEU A 70 -8.37 9.77 10.79
C LEU A 70 -8.02 8.33 10.40
N LEU A 71 -8.84 7.38 10.86
CA LEU A 71 -8.74 5.97 10.49
C LEU A 71 -9.96 5.58 9.66
N ILE A 72 -9.75 4.87 8.55
CA ILE A 72 -10.83 4.37 7.69
C ILE A 72 -10.60 2.88 7.40
N ASP A 73 -11.64 2.09 7.58
CA ASP A 73 -11.62 0.65 7.31
C ASP A 73 -12.92 0.17 6.66
N GLY A 74 -12.86 -0.91 5.86
CA GLY A 74 -14.03 -1.46 5.17
C GLY A 74 -15.00 -2.18 6.09
N ASN A 75 -14.53 -2.69 7.25
CA ASN A 75 -15.28 -3.57 8.13
C ASN A 75 -15.41 -3.03 9.56
N CYS A 76 -14.49 -2.17 9.99
CA CYS A 76 -14.38 -1.73 11.38
C CYS A 76 -14.89 -0.31 11.58
N HIS A 77 -15.53 -0.07 12.74
CA HIS A 77 -16.07 1.23 13.11
C HIS A 77 -15.91 1.44 14.63
N ASN A 78 -15.25 2.53 15.02
CA ASN A 78 -15.17 2.98 16.40
C ASN A 78 -14.91 4.49 16.45
N PRO A 79 -15.94 5.33 16.59
CA PRO A 79 -15.79 6.80 16.61
C PRO A 79 -14.94 7.32 17.78
N ASP A 80 -14.83 6.57 18.87
CA ASP A 80 -14.02 6.96 20.06
C ASP A 80 -12.52 7.05 19.73
N ILE A 81 -12.09 6.42 18.63
CA ILE A 81 -10.73 6.49 18.09
C ILE A 81 -10.71 7.04 16.67
N ASN A 82 -11.64 7.87 16.27
CA ASN A 82 -11.76 8.42 14.91
C ASN A 82 -11.68 7.37 13.78
N LEU A 83 -12.21 6.15 14.03
CA LEU A 83 -12.27 5.06 13.06
C LEU A 83 -13.66 4.96 12.45
N TYR A 84 -13.74 5.12 11.14
CA TYR A 84 -15.01 5.10 10.41
C TYR A 84 -15.04 4.02 9.35
N GLN A 85 -16.18 3.30 9.31
CA GLN A 85 -16.38 2.22 8.34
C GLN A 85 -16.78 2.78 6.98
N HIS A 86 -15.89 2.65 6.00
CA HIS A 86 -16.13 2.96 4.60
C HIS A 86 -15.36 2.02 3.68
N PHE A 87 -16.03 1.52 2.64
CA PHE A 87 -15.33 0.88 1.53
C PHE A 87 -14.75 1.98 0.63
N ILE A 88 -13.43 2.07 0.58
CA ILE A 88 -12.70 3.13 -0.13
C ILE A 88 -12.57 2.76 -1.61
N THR A 89 -12.87 3.73 -2.47
CA THR A 89 -12.70 3.64 -3.93
C THR A 89 -12.08 4.92 -4.48
N SER A 90 -11.57 4.88 -5.70
CA SER A 90 -11.08 6.08 -6.40
C SER A 90 -12.17 7.15 -6.63
N GLU A 91 -13.44 6.74 -6.64
CA GLU A 91 -14.57 7.65 -6.83
C GLU A 91 -14.97 8.39 -5.55
N ASN A 92 -14.83 7.75 -4.36
CA ASN A 92 -15.39 8.30 -3.12
C ASN A 92 -14.35 8.88 -2.15
N ILE A 93 -13.05 8.63 -2.35
CA ILE A 93 -12.01 9.01 -1.37
C ILE A 93 -11.97 10.52 -1.08
N CYS A 94 -12.15 11.36 -2.10
CA CYS A 94 -12.17 12.80 -1.90
C CYS A 94 -13.40 13.26 -1.11
N GLU A 95 -14.57 12.67 -1.36
CA GLU A 95 -15.81 12.95 -0.62
C GLU A 95 -15.68 12.51 0.85
N LEU A 96 -15.04 11.37 1.11
CA LEU A 96 -14.76 10.91 2.47
C LEU A 96 -13.83 11.88 3.21
N PHE A 97 -12.80 12.38 2.55
CA PHE A 97 -11.88 13.35 3.14
C PHE A 97 -12.58 14.70 3.43
N GLU A 98 -13.47 15.14 2.57
CA GLU A 98 -14.30 16.32 2.81
C GLU A 98 -15.28 16.11 3.98
N LYS A 99 -15.91 14.94 4.04
CA LYS A 99 -16.85 14.58 5.11
C LYS A 99 -16.23 14.61 6.50
N TYR A 100 -14.94 14.25 6.61
CA TYR A 100 -14.22 14.19 7.88
C TYR A 100 -13.25 15.36 8.07
N ASP A 101 -13.46 16.47 7.34
CA ASP A 101 -12.68 17.70 7.45
C ASP A 101 -11.16 17.50 7.39
N VAL A 102 -10.70 16.51 6.57
CA VAL A 102 -9.28 16.25 6.38
C VAL A 102 -8.60 17.48 5.76
N PRO A 103 -7.50 17.98 6.35
CA PRO A 103 -6.79 19.12 5.80
C PRO A 103 -6.27 18.84 4.40
N LYS A 104 -6.31 19.84 3.50
CA LYS A 104 -5.84 19.66 2.10
C LYS A 104 -4.35 19.29 1.98
N LYS A 105 -3.56 19.55 3.01
CA LYS A 105 -2.14 19.21 3.11
C LYS A 105 -1.88 18.46 4.42
N PRO A 106 -2.33 17.21 4.55
CA PRO A 106 -2.01 16.40 5.73
C PRO A 106 -0.51 16.09 5.76
N GLY A 107 0.03 15.79 6.92
CA GLY A 107 1.43 15.39 7.08
C GLY A 107 1.71 14.04 6.42
N TYR A 108 0.90 13.02 6.74
CA TYR A 108 1.15 11.65 6.30
C TYR A 108 -0.13 10.89 5.97
N ILE A 109 -0.05 10.00 4.97
CA ILE A 109 -1.12 9.04 4.65
C ILE A 109 -0.51 7.64 4.48
N SER A 110 -1.03 6.66 5.24
CA SER A 110 -0.77 5.23 5.05
C SER A 110 -1.87 4.62 4.20
N ILE A 111 -1.52 4.03 3.07
CA ILE A 111 -2.46 3.48 2.08
C ILE A 111 -2.20 1.99 1.94
N ASP A 112 -3.13 1.19 2.44
CA ASP A 112 -3.11 -0.28 2.36
C ASP A 112 -4.55 -0.77 2.16
N LEU A 113 -4.88 -1.14 0.93
CA LEU A 113 -6.20 -1.62 0.50
C LEU A 113 -6.11 -3.00 -0.16
N ASP A 114 -4.92 -3.60 -0.17
CA ASP A 114 -4.63 -4.92 -0.78
C ASP A 114 -4.92 -5.00 -2.30
N SER A 115 -5.36 -3.93 -2.95
CA SER A 115 -5.86 -4.02 -4.33
C SER A 115 -5.74 -2.71 -5.12
N THR A 116 -6.68 -1.79 -4.91
CA THR A 116 -6.88 -0.59 -5.75
C THR A 116 -6.05 0.62 -5.32
N ASP A 117 -5.06 0.43 -4.47
CA ASP A 117 -4.21 1.45 -3.85
C ASP A 117 -3.71 2.52 -4.82
N ILE A 118 -3.17 2.11 -5.96
CA ILE A 118 -2.64 3.03 -6.97
C ILE A 118 -3.71 4.01 -7.50
N TRP A 119 -4.96 3.54 -7.65
CA TRP A 119 -6.06 4.34 -8.20
C TRP A 119 -6.65 5.28 -7.16
N VAL A 120 -6.77 4.81 -5.93
CA VAL A 120 -7.20 5.63 -4.80
C VAL A 120 -6.17 6.73 -4.55
N THR A 121 -4.88 6.39 -4.57
CA THR A 121 -3.80 7.37 -4.43
C THR A 121 -3.81 8.40 -5.58
N ASP A 122 -3.94 7.95 -6.84
CA ASP A 122 -4.03 8.85 -8.00
C ASP A 122 -5.22 9.82 -7.90
N ALA A 123 -6.38 9.33 -7.45
CA ALA A 123 -7.57 10.17 -7.27
C ALA A 123 -7.38 11.17 -6.12
N LEU A 124 -6.82 10.73 -5.01
CA LEU A 124 -6.56 11.56 -3.84
C LEU A 124 -5.58 12.69 -4.15
N LEU A 125 -4.46 12.39 -4.80
CA LEU A 125 -3.40 13.37 -5.09
C LEU A 125 -3.80 14.46 -6.09
N LYS A 126 -4.95 14.36 -6.74
CA LYS A 126 -5.54 15.45 -7.57
C LYS A 126 -6.09 16.60 -6.72
N ASN A 127 -6.50 16.34 -5.48
CA ASN A 127 -7.21 17.28 -4.64
C ASN A 127 -6.54 17.54 -3.28
N TYR A 128 -5.65 16.65 -2.87
CA TYR A 128 -4.92 16.71 -1.60
C TYR A 128 -3.42 16.59 -1.86
N SER A 129 -2.63 17.24 -1.02
CA SER A 129 -1.16 17.27 -1.17
C SER A 129 -0.48 16.91 0.15
N PRO A 130 -0.50 15.63 0.58
CA PRO A 130 0.20 15.21 1.78
C PRO A 130 1.70 15.56 1.69
N SER A 131 2.36 15.77 2.84
CA SER A 131 3.80 15.99 2.83
C SER A 131 4.54 14.72 2.38
N PHE A 132 4.08 13.55 2.84
CA PHE A 132 4.54 12.25 2.37
C PHE A 132 3.44 11.19 2.56
N PHE A 133 3.60 10.05 1.90
CA PHE A 133 2.69 8.91 2.03
C PHE A 133 3.42 7.59 1.81
N SER A 134 2.86 6.50 2.33
CA SER A 134 3.26 5.15 1.98
C SER A 134 2.14 4.39 1.29
N VAL A 135 2.53 3.45 0.43
CA VAL A 135 1.61 2.55 -0.28
C VAL A 135 2.16 1.15 -0.25
N GLU A 136 1.33 0.15 0.08
CA GLU A 136 1.74 -1.25 -0.05
C GLU A 136 2.05 -1.58 -1.52
N LEU A 137 3.21 -2.17 -1.76
CA LEU A 137 3.64 -2.61 -3.09
C LEU A 137 3.55 -4.12 -3.25
N ASN A 138 3.35 -4.60 -4.46
CA ASN A 138 3.49 -6.01 -4.76
C ASN A 138 4.96 -6.38 -5.06
N PRO A 139 5.67 -7.00 -4.12
CA PRO A 139 7.10 -7.30 -4.26
C PRO A 139 7.39 -8.48 -5.21
N ASN A 140 6.36 -9.13 -5.76
CA ASN A 140 6.55 -10.23 -6.69
C ASN A 140 7.02 -9.78 -8.08
N PHE A 141 6.90 -8.49 -8.39
CA PHE A 141 7.31 -7.94 -9.68
C PHE A 141 8.77 -7.46 -9.65
N PRO A 142 9.51 -7.71 -10.74
CA PRO A 142 10.83 -7.12 -10.89
C PRO A 142 10.73 -5.59 -11.07
N ILE A 143 11.86 -4.92 -10.85
CA ILE A 143 11.93 -3.46 -10.78
C ILE A 143 11.49 -2.75 -12.07
N ASP A 144 11.62 -3.41 -13.20
CA ASP A 144 11.25 -2.91 -14.54
C ASP A 144 9.77 -3.12 -14.89
N ALA A 145 9.02 -3.87 -14.08
CA ALA A 145 7.63 -4.18 -14.35
C ALA A 145 6.69 -3.05 -13.90
N ALA A 146 6.00 -2.40 -14.84
CA ALA A 146 4.96 -1.40 -14.56
C ALA A 146 3.56 -2.03 -14.49
N MET A 147 3.32 -2.85 -13.47
CA MET A 147 2.08 -3.60 -13.29
C MET A 147 1.15 -2.89 -12.31
N ALA A 148 -0.08 -2.57 -12.75
CA ALA A 148 -1.13 -2.05 -11.90
C ALA A 148 -2.25 -3.06 -11.71
N PHE A 149 -2.74 -3.21 -10.48
CA PHE A 149 -4.01 -3.87 -10.20
C PHE A 149 -5.14 -3.11 -10.90
N PRO A 150 -6.20 -3.76 -11.39
CA PRO A 150 -7.28 -3.04 -12.08
C PRO A 150 -8.04 -2.10 -11.14
N ASN A 151 -8.58 -1.00 -11.68
CA ASN A 151 -9.53 -0.15 -10.97
C ASN A 151 -10.92 -0.78 -11.07
N ASP A 152 -11.15 -1.80 -10.28
CA ASP A 152 -12.39 -2.56 -10.28
C ASP A 152 -12.78 -2.89 -8.83
N LYS A 153 -13.89 -2.32 -8.37
CA LYS A 153 -14.40 -2.50 -6.99
C LYS A 153 -14.82 -3.94 -6.68
N ASP A 154 -15.07 -4.75 -7.69
CA ASP A 154 -15.46 -6.17 -7.54
C ASP A 154 -14.23 -7.09 -7.50
N GLU A 155 -13.04 -6.57 -7.80
CA GLU A 155 -11.77 -7.27 -7.69
C GLU A 155 -11.05 -6.90 -6.40
N PHE A 156 -10.62 -7.91 -5.63
CA PHE A 156 -9.93 -7.74 -4.36
C PHE A 156 -8.91 -8.87 -4.14
N TRP A 157 -8.10 -8.75 -3.11
CA TRP A 157 -7.11 -9.75 -2.76
C TRP A 157 -7.75 -11.07 -2.31
N HIS A 158 -7.24 -12.18 -2.82
CA HIS A 158 -7.71 -13.53 -2.51
C HIS A 158 -6.68 -14.36 -1.73
N ASN A 159 -5.81 -13.73 -0.94
CA ASN A 159 -4.68 -14.40 -0.29
C ASN A 159 -3.77 -15.12 -1.30
N ASP A 160 -3.47 -14.46 -2.41
CA ASP A 160 -2.55 -14.93 -3.44
C ASP A 160 -1.59 -13.81 -3.86
N ARG A 161 -0.82 -13.99 -4.93
CA ARG A 161 0.13 -12.97 -5.42
C ARG A 161 -0.53 -11.87 -6.25
N VAL A 162 -1.82 -11.94 -6.45
CA VAL A 162 -2.58 -10.94 -7.20
C VAL A 162 -3.14 -9.92 -6.21
N MET A 163 -2.33 -8.94 -5.88
CA MET A 163 -2.58 -7.85 -4.96
C MET A 163 -1.87 -6.60 -5.45
N GLY A 164 -2.30 -5.43 -5.02
CA GLY A 164 -1.62 -4.16 -5.21
C GLY A 164 -0.91 -3.95 -6.56
N SER A 165 0.03 -3.04 -6.60
CA SER A 165 0.75 -2.65 -7.81
C SER A 165 2.27 -2.79 -7.65
N SER A 166 3.00 -2.84 -8.76
CA SER A 166 4.47 -2.89 -8.74
C SER A 166 5.07 -1.55 -8.33
N LEU A 167 6.29 -1.58 -7.79
CA LEU A 167 7.01 -0.37 -7.38
C LEU A 167 7.16 0.64 -8.54
N LYS A 168 7.43 0.15 -9.75
CA LYS A 168 7.53 1.02 -10.94
C LYS A 168 6.22 1.72 -11.27
N ALA A 169 5.09 1.00 -11.21
CA ALA A 169 3.78 1.62 -11.47
C ALA A 169 3.45 2.69 -10.43
N LEU A 170 3.68 2.41 -9.14
CA LEU A 170 3.50 3.37 -8.05
C LEU A 170 4.41 4.59 -8.22
N SER A 171 5.69 4.39 -8.57
CA SER A 171 6.63 5.48 -8.82
C SER A 171 6.22 6.37 -10.00
N MET A 172 5.68 5.77 -11.08
CA MET A 172 5.17 6.52 -12.24
C MET A 172 3.93 7.34 -11.86
N MET A 173 3.03 6.76 -11.08
CA MET A 173 1.84 7.45 -10.56
C MET A 173 2.25 8.64 -9.68
N ALA A 174 3.09 8.41 -8.68
CA ALA A 174 3.53 9.44 -7.73
C ALA A 174 4.26 10.60 -8.44
N LYS A 175 5.13 10.30 -9.41
CA LYS A 175 5.85 11.29 -10.21
C LYS A 175 4.91 12.25 -10.98
N ASN A 176 3.78 11.75 -11.47
CA ASN A 176 2.79 12.58 -12.16
C ASN A 176 2.12 13.63 -11.23
N HIS A 177 2.25 13.44 -9.92
CA HIS A 177 1.71 14.34 -8.90
C HIS A 177 2.80 15.12 -8.14
N GLY A 178 4.07 15.08 -8.60
CA GLY A 178 5.17 15.80 -7.96
C GLY A 178 5.67 15.14 -6.66
N TYR A 179 5.70 13.80 -6.63
CA TYR A 179 6.25 13.02 -5.53
C TYR A 179 7.35 12.09 -6.01
N SER A 180 8.42 12.00 -5.23
CA SER A 180 9.54 11.10 -5.47
C SER A 180 9.57 9.94 -4.50
N LEU A 181 9.92 8.75 -5.01
CA LEU A 181 10.21 7.57 -4.21
C LEU A 181 11.50 7.81 -3.43
N VAL A 182 11.41 7.82 -2.10
CA VAL A 182 12.59 8.00 -1.23
C VAL A 182 13.02 6.70 -0.56
N TYR A 183 12.09 5.76 -0.35
CA TYR A 183 12.39 4.47 0.25
C TYR A 183 11.38 3.41 -0.18
N ALA A 184 11.83 2.15 -0.22
CA ALA A 184 10.96 0.99 -0.35
C ALA A 184 11.58 -0.16 0.43
N GLY A 185 10.81 -0.72 1.38
CA GLY A 185 11.34 -1.74 2.29
C GLY A 185 10.44 -1.97 3.50
N CYS A 186 11.06 -2.08 4.68
CA CYS A 186 10.45 -2.35 5.98
C CYS A 186 10.17 -3.83 6.25
N TYR A 187 11.12 -4.65 5.90
CA TYR A 187 11.03 -6.11 5.96
C TYR A 187 11.46 -6.70 7.30
N SER A 188 10.57 -6.98 8.20
CA SER A 188 10.91 -7.93 9.28
C SER A 188 10.61 -9.39 8.92
N THR A 189 9.71 -9.66 7.96
CA THR A 189 9.20 -11.02 7.71
C THR A 189 8.92 -11.36 6.24
N ALA A 190 9.36 -10.59 5.27
CA ALA A 190 9.06 -10.75 3.83
C ALA A 190 7.57 -10.72 3.46
N LYS A 191 6.71 -10.11 4.29
CA LYS A 191 5.26 -10.05 4.05
C LYS A 191 4.74 -8.64 3.80
N HIS A 192 5.38 -7.62 4.34
CA HIS A 192 4.92 -6.24 4.27
C HIS A 192 5.96 -5.39 3.58
N HIS A 193 5.58 -4.79 2.48
CA HIS A 193 6.47 -4.03 1.62
C HIS A 193 5.81 -2.70 1.26
N ASP A 194 6.29 -1.62 1.87
CA ASP A 194 5.80 -0.28 1.60
C ASP A 194 6.77 0.52 0.75
N ALA A 195 6.22 1.32 -0.14
CA ALA A 195 6.92 2.35 -0.90
C ALA A 195 6.59 3.71 -0.29
N PHE A 196 7.61 4.49 0.05
CA PHE A 196 7.51 5.80 0.68
C PHE A 196 7.80 6.90 -0.32
N PHE A 197 6.87 7.82 -0.45
CA PHE A 197 6.93 8.94 -1.38
C PHE A 197 6.86 10.25 -0.63
N VAL A 198 7.75 11.18 -0.97
CA VAL A 198 7.78 12.53 -0.39
C VAL A 198 7.57 13.55 -1.51
N ARG A 199 6.84 14.62 -1.21
CA ARG A 199 6.57 15.69 -2.15
C ARG A 199 7.87 16.38 -2.56
N ASP A 200 8.05 16.61 -3.87
CA ASP A 200 9.32 17.04 -4.47
C ASP A 200 9.83 18.40 -3.95
N ASP A 201 8.92 19.30 -3.55
CA ASP A 201 9.27 20.61 -2.99
C ASP A 201 9.82 20.56 -1.55
N LEU A 202 9.73 19.40 -0.88
CA LEU A 202 10.22 19.19 0.48
C LEU A 202 11.60 18.52 0.54
N ILE A 203 12.14 18.09 -0.59
CA ILE A 203 13.38 17.32 -0.66
C ILE A 203 14.38 17.94 -1.66
N GLU A 204 15.64 17.60 -1.50
CA GLU A 204 16.68 17.91 -2.48
C GLU A 204 16.66 16.83 -3.57
N MET A 205 16.24 17.18 -4.78
CA MET A 205 16.07 16.23 -5.89
C MET A 205 17.33 15.46 -6.29
N SER A 206 18.50 16.03 -6.06
CA SER A 206 19.80 15.36 -6.29
C SER A 206 20.07 14.20 -5.32
N HIS A 207 19.31 14.11 -4.22
CA HIS A 207 19.40 13.05 -3.22
C HIS A 207 18.43 11.91 -3.49
N VAL A 208 17.47 12.07 -4.40
CA VAL A 208 16.46 11.04 -4.71
C VAL A 208 17.16 9.85 -5.39
N PRO A 209 17.02 8.63 -4.84
CA PRO A 209 17.63 7.45 -5.43
C PRO A 209 16.97 7.08 -6.76
N SER A 210 17.71 6.44 -7.64
CA SER A 210 17.12 5.87 -8.86
C SER A 210 16.22 4.67 -8.53
N LEU A 211 15.25 4.39 -9.39
CA LEU A 211 14.37 3.24 -9.20
C LEU A 211 15.16 1.92 -9.12
N GLU A 212 16.24 1.79 -9.89
CA GLU A 212 17.10 0.60 -9.93
C GLU A 212 17.80 0.31 -8.60
N SER A 213 18.00 1.32 -7.74
CA SER A 213 18.59 1.13 -6.41
C SER A 213 17.69 0.27 -5.51
N PHE A 214 16.40 0.15 -5.83
CA PHE A 214 15.42 -0.67 -5.13
C PHE A 214 15.21 -2.07 -5.75
N ALA A 215 16.10 -2.54 -6.62
CA ALA A 215 15.95 -3.86 -7.26
C ALA A 215 15.81 -5.03 -6.26
N ASN A 216 16.36 -4.88 -5.06
CA ASN A 216 16.27 -5.89 -3.98
C ASN A 216 14.88 -5.95 -3.32
N THR A 217 13.96 -5.03 -3.62
CA THR A 217 12.57 -5.12 -3.13
C THR A 217 11.79 -6.26 -3.78
N HIS A 218 12.31 -6.85 -4.87
CA HIS A 218 11.72 -8.03 -5.48
C HIS A 218 11.93 -9.25 -4.59
N VAL A 219 10.90 -9.65 -3.87
CA VAL A 219 10.91 -10.82 -2.98
C VAL A 219 9.81 -11.78 -3.39
N PRO A 220 10.15 -13.04 -3.75
CA PRO A 220 9.13 -14.04 -4.08
C PRO A 220 8.30 -14.37 -2.83
N LEU A 221 7.01 -14.09 -2.86
CA LEU A 221 6.10 -14.52 -1.80
C LEU A 221 5.85 -16.03 -1.86
N HIS A 222 5.49 -16.60 -0.72
CA HIS A 222 5.12 -18.03 -0.64
C HIS A 222 3.75 -18.32 -1.26
N ALA A 223 2.87 -17.34 -1.34
CA ALA A 223 1.59 -17.46 -2.02
C ALA A 223 1.77 -17.48 -3.54
N VAL A 224 0.85 -18.10 -4.27
CA VAL A 224 0.84 -18.14 -5.73
C VAL A 224 -0.51 -17.66 -6.26
N CYS A 225 -0.53 -17.18 -7.50
CA CYS A 225 -1.77 -16.81 -8.17
C CYS A 225 -2.76 -17.99 -8.20
N VAL A 226 -3.99 -17.74 -7.79
CA VAL A 226 -5.06 -18.72 -7.78
C VAL A 226 -6.02 -18.41 -8.94
N ASN A 227 -6.50 -19.46 -9.62
CA ASN A 227 -7.42 -19.33 -10.74
C ASN A 227 -6.91 -18.55 -11.95
N ARG A 228 -5.60 -18.41 -12.12
CA ARG A 228 -4.96 -17.68 -13.22
C ARG A 228 -5.43 -16.21 -13.29
N ARG A 229 -5.52 -15.54 -12.16
CA ARG A 229 -5.90 -14.13 -12.08
C ARG A 229 -4.81 -13.18 -12.57
N GLU A 230 -3.63 -13.67 -12.94
CA GLU A 230 -2.52 -12.87 -13.47
C GLU A 230 -2.88 -12.03 -14.70
N ASN A 231 -3.99 -12.34 -15.36
CA ASN A 231 -4.46 -11.61 -16.54
C ASN A 231 -5.25 -10.34 -16.21
N ILE A 232 -5.58 -10.08 -14.94
CA ILE A 232 -6.31 -8.86 -14.56
C ILE A 232 -5.43 -7.63 -14.58
N TYR A 233 -4.12 -7.78 -14.40
CA TYR A 233 -3.18 -6.67 -14.36
C TYR A 233 -3.12 -5.86 -15.66
N LEU A 234 -2.82 -4.59 -15.48
CA LEU A 234 -2.62 -3.62 -16.54
C LEU A 234 -1.13 -3.25 -16.64
N ASN A 235 -0.65 -3.01 -17.85
CA ASN A 235 0.61 -2.28 -18.04
C ASN A 235 0.33 -0.79 -17.79
N TYR A 236 0.79 -0.28 -16.68
CA TYR A 236 0.48 1.07 -16.23
C TYR A 236 1.09 2.16 -17.14
N ALA A 237 2.26 1.90 -17.75
CA ALA A 237 2.84 2.83 -18.71
C ALA A 237 1.93 3.02 -19.94
N VAL A 238 1.41 1.92 -20.49
CA VAL A 238 0.46 1.98 -21.62
C VAL A 238 -0.87 2.61 -21.22
N TRP A 239 -1.33 2.36 -19.97
CA TRP A 239 -2.53 3.02 -19.47
C TRP A 239 -2.35 4.53 -19.33
N LEU A 240 -1.21 5.00 -18.84
CA LEU A 240 -0.92 6.43 -18.74
C LEU A 240 -1.02 7.15 -20.11
N GLU A 241 -0.55 6.50 -21.17
CA GLU A 241 -0.58 7.04 -22.52
C GLU A 241 -1.96 6.96 -23.18
N THR A 242 -2.66 5.84 -23.00
CA THR A 242 -3.85 5.53 -23.80
C THR A 242 -5.18 5.70 -23.05
N LYS A 243 -5.16 5.60 -21.73
CA LYS A 243 -6.34 5.49 -20.85
C LYS A 243 -7.28 4.35 -21.25
N ASP A 244 -6.78 3.36 -21.98
CA ASP A 244 -7.52 2.22 -22.49
C ASP A 244 -7.14 0.96 -21.71
N VAL A 245 -8.11 0.45 -20.95
CA VAL A 245 -7.94 -0.73 -20.07
C VAL A 245 -7.58 -1.97 -20.89
N GLN A 246 -8.22 -2.19 -22.05
CA GLN A 246 -7.98 -3.39 -22.84
C GLN A 246 -6.59 -3.36 -23.48
N LYS A 247 -6.19 -2.23 -24.08
CA LYS A 247 -4.83 -2.06 -24.62
C LYS A 247 -3.78 -2.26 -23.53
N SER A 248 -4.00 -1.69 -22.34
CA SER A 248 -3.08 -1.82 -21.20
C SER A 248 -2.97 -3.27 -20.73
N ARG A 249 -4.07 -4.02 -20.73
CA ARG A 249 -4.09 -5.45 -20.37
C ARG A 249 -3.36 -6.30 -21.40
N ASP A 250 -3.60 -6.05 -22.69
CA ASP A 250 -2.97 -6.78 -23.78
C ASP A 250 -1.46 -6.50 -23.90
N ALA A 251 -1.03 -5.32 -23.47
CA ALA A 251 0.37 -4.89 -23.44
C ALA A 251 1.18 -5.42 -22.25
N VAL A 252 0.58 -6.23 -21.34
CA VAL A 252 1.33 -6.83 -20.23
C VAL A 252 2.25 -7.93 -20.75
N PRO A 253 3.58 -7.80 -20.61
CA PRO A 253 4.54 -8.81 -21.04
C PRO A 253 4.30 -10.17 -20.36
N LYS A 254 4.42 -11.27 -21.10
CA LYS A 254 4.19 -12.62 -20.56
C LYS A 254 5.18 -12.98 -19.45
N GLU A 255 6.41 -12.51 -19.53
CA GLU A 255 7.44 -12.69 -18.52
C GLU A 255 7.06 -12.09 -17.16
N TRP A 256 6.40 -10.93 -17.14
CA TRP A 256 5.94 -10.32 -15.89
C TRP A 256 4.86 -11.16 -15.20
N LYS A 257 3.95 -11.75 -15.98
CA LYS A 257 2.91 -12.64 -15.43
C LYS A 257 3.50 -13.87 -14.74
N LYS A 258 4.69 -14.33 -15.15
CA LYS A 258 5.35 -15.48 -14.54
C LYS A 258 5.75 -15.23 -13.08
N HIS A 259 6.02 -14.00 -12.68
CA HIS A 259 6.42 -13.67 -11.31
C HIS A 259 5.31 -13.94 -10.29
N ILE A 260 4.05 -13.85 -10.68
CA ILE A 260 2.89 -14.11 -9.84
C ILE A 260 2.23 -15.47 -10.13
N SER A 261 2.55 -16.09 -11.27
CA SER A 261 2.06 -17.42 -11.63
C SER A 261 2.82 -18.51 -10.88
N GLY A 262 2.11 -19.30 -10.10
CA GLY A 262 2.69 -20.50 -9.50
C GLY A 262 2.67 -21.71 -10.44
N THR A 263 3.45 -22.74 -10.12
CA THR A 263 3.34 -24.05 -10.76
C THR A 263 1.96 -24.67 -10.52
N VAL A 264 1.59 -25.66 -11.36
CA VAL A 264 0.32 -26.38 -11.19
C VAL A 264 0.22 -27.01 -9.79
N PHE A 265 1.30 -27.61 -9.30
CA PHE A 265 1.35 -28.21 -7.95
C PHE A 265 1.16 -27.19 -6.84
N GLN A 266 1.81 -26.03 -6.92
CA GLN A 266 1.65 -24.96 -5.94
C GLN A 266 0.22 -24.45 -5.93
N ARG A 267 -0.41 -24.20 -7.08
CA ARG A 267 -1.81 -23.79 -7.19
C ARG A 267 -2.78 -24.81 -6.60
N LEU A 268 -2.55 -26.10 -6.85
CA LEU A 268 -3.37 -27.17 -6.27
C LEU A 268 -3.22 -27.25 -4.75
N SER A 269 -2.00 -27.10 -4.24
CA SER A 269 -1.73 -27.10 -2.80
C SER A 269 -2.48 -25.96 -2.08
N ILE A 270 -2.44 -24.75 -2.63
CA ILE A 270 -3.16 -23.59 -2.06
C ILE A 270 -4.68 -23.79 -2.12
N LYS A 271 -5.23 -24.28 -3.25
CA LYS A 271 -6.65 -24.62 -3.35
C LYS A 271 -7.07 -25.63 -2.27
N ARG A 272 -6.25 -26.65 -2.02
CA ARG A 272 -6.51 -27.64 -0.94
C ARG A 272 -6.49 -26.98 0.43
N LYS A 273 -5.49 -26.14 0.75
CA LYS A 273 -5.42 -25.41 2.03
C LYS A 273 -6.65 -24.52 2.26
N ARG A 274 -7.08 -23.76 1.24
CA ARG A 274 -8.29 -22.92 1.31
C ARG A 274 -9.56 -23.74 1.52
N LEU A 275 -9.70 -24.88 0.84
CA LEU A 275 -10.84 -25.76 1.04
C LEU A 275 -10.90 -26.29 2.49
N MET A 276 -9.75 -26.72 3.02
CA MET A 276 -9.64 -27.21 4.40
C MET A 276 -9.97 -26.11 5.42
N HIS A 277 -9.50 -24.89 5.19
CA HIS A 277 -9.84 -23.73 6.03
C HIS A 277 -11.34 -23.42 6.02
N LYS A 278 -11.98 -23.39 4.84
CA LYS A 278 -13.44 -23.20 4.71
C LYS A 278 -14.22 -24.30 5.43
N LEU A 279 -13.78 -25.55 5.35
CA LEU A 279 -14.43 -26.68 6.04
C LEU A 279 -14.28 -26.55 7.56
N SER A 280 -13.11 -26.21 8.06
CA SER A 280 -12.85 -26.00 9.50
C SER A 280 -13.71 -24.87 10.06
N HIS A 281 -13.84 -23.77 9.33
CA HIS A 281 -14.71 -22.63 9.71
C HIS A 281 -16.20 -23.01 9.75
N ARG A 282 -16.67 -23.77 8.75
CA ARG A 282 -18.06 -24.30 8.75
C ARG A 282 -18.31 -25.23 9.92
N LEU A 283 -17.35 -26.09 10.27
CA LEU A 283 -17.48 -26.99 11.42
C LEU A 283 -17.48 -26.25 12.76
N ARG A 284 -16.64 -25.20 12.91
CA ARG A 284 -16.65 -24.34 14.11
C ARG A 284 -17.98 -23.58 14.26
N ARG A 285 -18.54 -23.04 13.17
CA ARG A 285 -19.87 -22.40 13.19
C ARG A 285 -20.97 -23.38 13.59
N LYS A 286 -20.99 -24.61 13.03
CA LYS A 286 -21.97 -25.63 13.41
C LYS A 286 -21.86 -26.04 14.89
N ARG A 287 -20.63 -26.16 15.44
CA ARG A 287 -20.43 -26.43 16.88
C ARG A 287 -20.94 -25.30 17.77
N LYS A 288 -20.79 -24.02 17.36
CA LYS A 288 -21.32 -22.87 18.12
C LYS A 288 -22.83 -22.73 18.05
N MET A 289 -23.52 -23.38 17.11
CA MET A 289 -25.00 -23.40 17.00
C MET A 289 -25.64 -24.60 17.72
N LEU A 290 -24.83 -25.56 18.19
CA LEU A 290 -25.31 -26.78 18.89
C LEU A 290 -25.01 -26.73 20.40
N ASN A 291 -24.29 -25.70 20.86
CA ASN A 291 -24.10 -25.32 22.26
C ASN A 291 -24.80 -23.99 22.55
#